data_d12c7b29f7d83e994deaaa0e516d6ec1
#
_entry.id   d12c7b29f7d83e994deaaa0e516d6ec1
#
_cell.length_a   1.000
_cell.length_b   1.000
_cell.length_c   1.000
_cell.angle_alpha   90.00
_cell.angle_beta   90.00
_cell.angle_gamma   90.00
#
_symmetry.space_group_name_H-M   'P 1'
#
loop_
_entity.id
_entity.type
_entity.pdbx_description
1 polymer ?
#
loop_
_entity_poly.entity_id
_entity_poly.type
_entity_poly.pdbx_seq_one_letter_code
_entity_poly.pdbx_strand_id
1 'polypeptide(L)'
;MENFADQCLDMAQSILGHNLESITEQGAIAPVPGEDGRLDEPGHAALAIGEYYRATTESTLGGYDLIDLAARTVTAQAFAPEEMENGLAYAALGLLSFSPAKDRNPVWERLMDPTREQLDKLLLERSDYENHYQAFNIAKAVTRFSIGLSKKDETGRLIDRFLERIDTKSSTGYIDDAAGEEARLGGAFDIYGVHSFVFIRQSLQLHANLHLRERKLPSLRSYSEKYLKLIPDLARQDGVGWAYGRSLGAYGQMHCISLVLQALRDGWVPSDQRDLYVDTVRRLFMNFFVTYLDQEHGYLVIRDEERNTVPYHTTRMANFDAARYLCQWSRLARSIGGNAAPSSLVAPRKIARYVSFDKSHRKEQGLFVYQDPDSGLAIQLPLVGSSKLGKGSSDYLAFPHSPGVFDWPVDQYLPIMQPELTFGDKVIVPSFYGKNCTTSMGMRNALNFKYDQPELITKDEEIVSGLGSCKVVWSFLKGKISCEFCFSVKQQVTLDKMRYVLGIASPHSRYRVATSFTLGEGGHRTEVTKDDFQAEWKELDVVTKDPKYRTYYGNMHYLQTLQRDRPLVMRPGTQYRLALSFEPDITFADE
;
A
#
# COMPACT_ATOMS: atom_id res chain seq x y z
N MET A 1 -0.02 -24.06 9.46
CA MET A 1 -0.56 -23.73 8.11
C MET A 1 -1.78 -24.57 7.73
N GLU A 2 -1.92 -25.83 8.13
CA GLU A 2 -3.20 -26.53 7.93
C GLU A 2 -4.34 -25.76 8.59
N ASN A 3 -4.17 -25.39 9.85
CA ASN A 3 -5.16 -24.55 10.52
C ASN A 3 -5.36 -23.19 9.84
N PHE A 4 -4.30 -22.57 9.29
CA PHE A 4 -4.40 -21.33 8.55
C PHE A 4 -5.21 -21.48 7.24
N ALA A 5 -4.99 -22.58 6.51
CA ALA A 5 -5.72 -22.84 5.27
C ALA A 5 -7.23 -23.03 5.52
N ASP A 6 -7.56 -23.73 6.59
CA ASP A 6 -8.96 -23.96 6.96
C ASP A 6 -9.61 -22.69 7.49
N GLN A 7 -8.92 -21.93 8.36
CA GLN A 7 -9.39 -20.61 8.79
C GLN A 7 -9.68 -19.66 7.62
N CYS A 8 -8.78 -19.61 6.63
CA CYS A 8 -9.03 -18.80 5.44
C CYS A 8 -10.29 -19.25 4.70
N LEU A 9 -10.51 -20.55 4.59
CA LEU A 9 -11.68 -21.08 3.87
C LEU A 9 -12.97 -20.82 4.63
N ASP A 10 -12.98 -21.03 5.94
CA ASP A 10 -14.14 -20.75 6.81
C ASP A 10 -14.53 -19.26 6.75
N MET A 11 -13.53 -18.37 6.81
CA MET A 11 -13.75 -16.93 6.64
C MET A 11 -14.28 -16.58 5.24
N ALA A 12 -13.71 -17.18 4.19
CA ALA A 12 -14.18 -16.97 2.82
C ALA A 12 -15.63 -17.42 2.66
N GLN A 13 -15.99 -18.57 3.21
CA GLN A 13 -17.34 -19.11 3.20
C GLN A 13 -18.31 -18.17 3.91
N SER A 14 -17.95 -17.65 5.08
CA SER A 14 -18.76 -16.69 5.84
C SER A 14 -18.96 -15.40 5.06
N ILE A 15 -17.87 -14.76 4.62
CA ILE A 15 -17.94 -13.49 3.88
C ILE A 15 -18.74 -13.66 2.59
N LEU A 16 -18.46 -14.70 1.81
CA LEU A 16 -19.16 -14.95 0.55
C LEU A 16 -20.64 -15.22 0.81
N GLY A 17 -20.96 -16.10 1.78
CA GLY A 17 -22.32 -16.45 2.14
C GLY A 17 -23.19 -15.24 2.47
N HIS A 18 -22.66 -14.27 3.23
CA HIS A 18 -23.36 -13.02 3.57
C HIS A 18 -23.56 -12.08 2.37
N ASN A 19 -22.78 -12.24 1.30
CA ASN A 19 -22.85 -11.34 0.15
C ASN A 19 -23.57 -11.93 -1.06
N LEU A 20 -23.83 -13.25 -1.11
CA LEU A 20 -24.54 -13.87 -2.23
C LEU A 20 -25.96 -13.33 -2.40
N GLU A 21 -26.66 -12.99 -1.33
CA GLU A 21 -28.01 -12.41 -1.38
C GLU A 21 -28.05 -11.04 -2.08
N SER A 22 -26.91 -10.34 -2.16
CA SER A 22 -26.83 -9.05 -2.86
C SER A 22 -26.83 -9.21 -4.39
N ILE A 23 -26.64 -10.42 -4.91
CA ILE A 23 -26.65 -10.69 -6.34
C ILE A 23 -28.10 -10.77 -6.81
N THR A 24 -28.51 -9.81 -7.63
CA THR A 24 -29.87 -9.76 -8.16
C THR A 24 -30.16 -10.88 -9.16
N GLU A 25 -31.43 -11.05 -9.54
CA GLU A 25 -31.79 -12.01 -10.59
C GLU A 25 -31.09 -11.72 -11.92
N GLN A 26 -30.77 -10.45 -12.21
CA GLN A 26 -30.06 -10.02 -13.41
C GLN A 26 -28.53 -10.12 -13.25
N GLY A 27 -28.03 -10.50 -12.07
CA GLY A 27 -26.59 -10.63 -11.80
C GLY A 27 -25.88 -9.34 -11.41
N ALA A 28 -26.59 -8.22 -11.32
CA ALA A 28 -26.06 -6.98 -10.76
C ALA A 28 -25.92 -7.11 -9.24
N ILE A 29 -25.10 -6.28 -8.63
CA ILE A 29 -24.90 -6.29 -7.17
C ILE A 29 -25.73 -5.17 -6.54
N ALA A 30 -26.62 -5.52 -5.61
CA ALA A 30 -27.33 -4.54 -4.80
C ALA A 30 -26.32 -3.83 -3.88
N PRO A 31 -26.27 -2.49 -3.89
CA PRO A 31 -25.32 -1.76 -3.08
C PRO A 31 -25.57 -1.93 -1.58
N VAL A 32 -24.59 -1.62 -0.77
CA VAL A 32 -24.78 -1.46 0.67
C VAL A 32 -25.76 -0.31 0.88
N PRO A 33 -26.79 -0.45 1.75
CA PRO A 33 -27.77 0.60 1.98
C PRO A 33 -27.12 1.94 2.35
N GLY A 34 -27.40 2.99 1.57
CA GLY A 34 -26.83 4.33 1.73
C GLY A 34 -25.52 4.58 1.00
N GLU A 35 -25.03 3.60 0.23
CA GLU A 35 -23.89 3.74 -0.65
C GLU A 35 -24.30 3.59 -2.12
N ASP A 36 -23.52 4.18 -3.01
CA ASP A 36 -23.67 3.97 -4.45
C ASP A 36 -23.06 2.62 -4.84
N GLY A 37 -23.78 1.85 -5.67
CA GLY A 37 -23.25 0.62 -6.25
C GLY A 37 -22.18 0.92 -7.30
N ARG A 38 -21.28 -0.03 -7.52
CA ARG A 38 -20.23 0.07 -8.54
C ARG A 38 -20.52 -0.86 -9.70
N LEU A 39 -20.23 -0.39 -10.91
CA LEU A 39 -20.47 -1.14 -12.14
C LEU A 39 -19.49 -2.32 -12.36
N ASP A 40 -18.40 -2.37 -11.62
CA ASP A 40 -17.40 -3.43 -11.65
C ASP A 40 -17.65 -4.56 -10.63
N GLU A 41 -18.56 -4.38 -9.67
CA GLU A 41 -18.85 -5.37 -8.63
C GLU A 41 -19.30 -6.75 -9.14
N PRO A 42 -20.10 -6.87 -10.22
CA PRO A 42 -20.45 -8.19 -10.75
C PRO A 42 -19.22 -9.02 -11.16
N GLY A 43 -18.18 -8.37 -11.70
CA GLY A 43 -16.92 -9.03 -12.02
C GLY A 43 -16.19 -9.55 -10.80
N HIS A 44 -16.12 -8.74 -9.73
CA HIS A 44 -15.53 -9.14 -8.45
C HIS A 44 -16.28 -10.31 -7.83
N ALA A 45 -17.62 -10.29 -7.85
CA ALA A 45 -18.46 -11.38 -7.40
C ALA A 45 -18.20 -12.67 -8.19
N ALA A 46 -18.15 -12.59 -9.53
CA ALA A 46 -17.84 -13.74 -10.39
C ALA A 46 -16.50 -14.39 -10.03
N LEU A 47 -15.46 -13.57 -9.77
CA LEU A 47 -14.15 -14.09 -9.38
C LEU A 47 -14.16 -14.70 -7.97
N ALA A 48 -14.86 -14.10 -7.03
CA ALA A 48 -14.98 -14.65 -5.68
C ALA A 48 -15.68 -16.00 -5.67
N ILE A 49 -16.79 -16.13 -6.38
CA ILE A 49 -17.54 -17.39 -6.54
C ILE A 49 -16.66 -18.44 -7.23
N GLY A 50 -15.98 -18.06 -8.32
CA GLY A 50 -15.09 -18.97 -9.04
C GLY A 50 -13.91 -19.47 -8.20
N GLU A 51 -13.28 -18.60 -7.40
CA GLU A 51 -12.19 -18.99 -6.50
C GLU A 51 -12.66 -19.87 -5.34
N TYR A 52 -13.89 -19.63 -4.83
CA TYR A 52 -14.50 -20.52 -3.85
C TYR A 52 -14.76 -21.92 -4.44
N TYR A 53 -15.40 -21.99 -5.61
CA TYR A 53 -15.58 -23.26 -6.32
C TYR A 53 -14.24 -23.98 -6.54
N ARG A 54 -13.21 -23.25 -6.95
CA ARG A 54 -11.88 -23.83 -7.17
C ARG A 54 -11.20 -24.31 -5.88
N ALA A 55 -11.52 -23.73 -4.73
CA ALA A 55 -10.96 -24.11 -3.44
C ALA A 55 -11.69 -25.31 -2.82
N THR A 56 -13.00 -25.45 -3.05
CA THR A 56 -13.87 -26.45 -2.40
C THR A 56 -14.40 -27.52 -3.34
N THR A 57 -14.53 -27.24 -4.63
CA THR A 57 -15.30 -28.01 -5.63
C THR A 57 -16.83 -28.05 -5.38
N GLU A 58 -17.32 -27.24 -4.42
CA GLU A 58 -18.74 -27.16 -4.11
C GLU A 58 -19.44 -26.25 -5.12
N SER A 59 -20.54 -26.73 -5.67
CA SER A 59 -21.38 -25.95 -6.60
C SER A 59 -22.52 -25.19 -5.92
N THR A 60 -22.65 -25.31 -4.59
CA THR A 60 -23.68 -24.64 -3.80
C THR A 60 -23.11 -24.04 -2.53
N LEU A 61 -23.66 -22.89 -2.10
CA LEU A 61 -23.32 -22.25 -0.83
C LEU A 61 -24.57 -21.54 -0.30
N GLY A 62 -24.98 -21.82 0.94
CA GLY A 62 -26.14 -21.19 1.56
C GLY A 62 -27.46 -21.39 0.79
N GLY A 63 -27.56 -22.47 0.01
CA GLY A 63 -28.73 -22.75 -0.84
C GLY A 63 -28.67 -22.14 -2.24
N TYR A 64 -27.66 -21.36 -2.56
CA TYR A 64 -27.44 -20.76 -3.89
C TYR A 64 -26.69 -21.71 -4.81
N ASP A 65 -27.08 -21.81 -6.08
CA ASP A 65 -26.30 -22.44 -7.16
C ASP A 65 -25.20 -21.47 -7.61
N LEU A 66 -23.95 -21.78 -7.26
CA LEU A 66 -22.79 -20.92 -7.55
C LEU A 66 -22.49 -20.83 -9.05
N ILE A 67 -22.81 -21.86 -9.83
CA ILE A 67 -22.60 -21.84 -11.28
C ILE A 67 -23.61 -20.88 -11.94
N ASP A 68 -24.86 -20.92 -11.47
CA ASP A 68 -25.89 -20.00 -11.95
C ASP A 68 -25.56 -18.54 -11.57
N LEU A 69 -25.20 -18.27 -10.31
CA LEU A 69 -24.80 -16.95 -9.87
C LEU A 69 -23.59 -16.41 -10.65
N ALA A 70 -22.58 -17.24 -10.89
CA ALA A 70 -21.42 -16.86 -11.69
C ALA A 70 -21.81 -16.53 -13.15
N ALA A 71 -22.72 -17.30 -13.75
CA ALA A 71 -23.21 -17.03 -15.10
C ALA A 71 -23.98 -15.69 -15.16
N ARG A 72 -24.81 -15.42 -14.16
CA ARG A 72 -25.55 -14.13 -14.07
C ARG A 72 -24.59 -12.96 -13.88
N THR A 73 -23.64 -13.03 -12.97
CA THR A 73 -22.69 -11.93 -12.70
C THR A 73 -21.75 -11.68 -13.88
N VAL A 74 -21.29 -12.73 -14.56
CA VAL A 74 -20.53 -12.59 -15.82
C VAL A 74 -21.38 -11.91 -16.91
N THR A 75 -22.65 -12.29 -17.01
CA THR A 75 -23.57 -11.66 -17.97
C THR A 75 -23.81 -10.19 -17.63
N ALA A 76 -24.09 -9.86 -16.36
CA ALA A 76 -24.26 -8.48 -15.92
C ALA A 76 -23.03 -7.63 -16.22
N GLN A 77 -21.83 -8.16 -15.97
CA GLN A 77 -20.60 -7.43 -16.27
C GLN A 77 -20.38 -7.21 -17.78
N ALA A 78 -20.76 -8.19 -18.61
CA ALA A 78 -20.65 -8.07 -20.07
C ALA A 78 -21.60 -7.02 -20.67
N PHE A 79 -22.71 -6.71 -20.00
CA PHE A 79 -23.70 -5.72 -20.42
C PHE A 79 -23.75 -4.50 -19.50
N ALA A 80 -22.70 -4.25 -18.70
CA ALA A 80 -22.61 -3.04 -17.89
C ALA A 80 -22.73 -1.79 -18.78
N PRO A 81 -23.42 -0.73 -18.32
CA PRO A 81 -23.72 0.46 -19.12
C PRO A 81 -22.47 1.26 -19.52
N GLU A 82 -21.39 1.09 -18.78
CA GLU A 82 -20.07 1.65 -19.08
C GLU A 82 -19.03 0.54 -19.13
N GLU A 83 -18.02 0.73 -19.96
CA GLU A 83 -16.92 -0.22 -20.05
C GLU A 83 -16.07 -0.19 -18.79
N MET A 84 -16.25 -1.18 -17.94
CA MET A 84 -15.48 -1.35 -16.70
C MET A 84 -14.40 -2.41 -16.90
N GLU A 85 -13.23 -1.98 -17.38
CA GLU A 85 -12.12 -2.87 -17.77
C GLU A 85 -11.65 -3.80 -16.64
N ASN A 86 -11.62 -3.30 -15.41
CA ASN A 86 -11.30 -4.08 -14.22
C ASN A 86 -12.39 -5.14 -13.97
N GLY A 87 -13.65 -4.76 -13.89
CA GLY A 87 -14.77 -5.69 -13.70
C GLY A 87 -14.78 -6.80 -14.74
N LEU A 88 -14.57 -6.46 -16.01
CA LEU A 88 -14.49 -7.43 -17.09
C LEU A 88 -13.31 -8.42 -16.91
N ALA A 89 -12.14 -7.94 -16.49
CA ALA A 89 -10.99 -8.79 -16.25
C ALA A 89 -11.24 -9.76 -15.06
N TYR A 90 -11.91 -9.28 -14.03
CA TYR A 90 -12.31 -10.11 -12.89
C TYR A 90 -13.35 -11.15 -13.29
N ALA A 91 -14.38 -10.77 -14.04
CA ALA A 91 -15.38 -11.71 -14.56
C ALA A 91 -14.74 -12.80 -15.44
N ALA A 92 -13.79 -12.43 -16.28
CA ALA A 92 -13.05 -13.34 -17.14
C ALA A 92 -12.24 -14.38 -16.33
N LEU A 93 -11.54 -13.95 -15.27
CA LEU A 93 -10.83 -14.87 -14.38
C LEU A 93 -11.80 -15.71 -13.53
N GLY A 94 -12.93 -15.13 -13.12
CA GLY A 94 -13.99 -15.86 -12.43
C GLY A 94 -14.51 -17.02 -13.27
N LEU A 95 -14.79 -16.76 -14.53
CA LEU A 95 -15.17 -17.77 -15.52
C LEU A 95 -14.12 -18.90 -15.61
N LEU A 96 -12.83 -18.55 -15.75
CA LEU A 96 -11.75 -19.53 -15.85
C LEU A 96 -11.53 -20.31 -14.56
N SER A 97 -11.94 -19.79 -13.41
CA SER A 97 -11.78 -20.48 -12.13
C SER A 97 -12.60 -21.75 -12.03
N PHE A 98 -13.71 -21.86 -12.76
CA PHE A 98 -14.50 -23.11 -12.86
C PHE A 98 -13.83 -24.15 -13.76
N SER A 99 -13.32 -23.76 -14.89
CA SER A 99 -12.45 -24.56 -15.75
C SER A 99 -11.79 -23.67 -16.81
N PRO A 100 -10.48 -23.84 -17.07
CA PRO A 100 -9.83 -23.14 -18.18
C PRO A 100 -10.24 -23.70 -19.56
N ALA A 101 -10.78 -24.90 -19.63
CA ALA A 101 -11.21 -25.54 -20.87
C ALA A 101 -12.68 -25.23 -21.13
N LYS A 102 -12.95 -24.59 -22.28
CA LYS A 102 -14.29 -24.15 -22.70
C LYS A 102 -15.34 -25.27 -22.65
N ASP A 103 -14.97 -26.45 -23.19
CA ASP A 103 -15.81 -27.63 -23.28
C ASP A 103 -16.08 -28.35 -21.95
N ARG A 104 -15.47 -27.89 -20.88
CA ARG A 104 -15.64 -28.39 -19.50
C ARG A 104 -15.99 -27.30 -18.51
N ASN A 105 -16.31 -26.10 -18.99
CA ASN A 105 -16.62 -24.98 -18.12
C ASN A 105 -18.14 -24.85 -17.94
N PRO A 106 -18.67 -25.19 -16.75
CA PRO A 106 -20.11 -25.24 -16.52
C PRO A 106 -20.74 -23.84 -16.56
N VAL A 107 -19.98 -22.79 -16.25
CA VAL A 107 -20.47 -21.41 -16.37
C VAL A 107 -20.57 -21.02 -17.83
N TRP A 108 -19.54 -21.33 -18.65
CA TRP A 108 -19.59 -21.07 -20.09
C TRP A 108 -20.78 -21.76 -20.78
N GLU A 109 -21.09 -22.97 -20.38
CA GLU A 109 -22.25 -23.72 -20.92
C GLU A 109 -23.59 -23.04 -20.60
N ARG A 110 -23.69 -22.36 -19.45
CA ARG A 110 -24.91 -21.62 -19.06
C ARG A 110 -25.06 -20.26 -19.69
N LEU A 111 -23.96 -19.67 -20.22
CA LEU A 111 -24.05 -18.38 -20.88
C LEU A 111 -24.85 -18.50 -22.19
N MET A 112 -25.77 -17.55 -22.41
CA MET A 112 -26.49 -17.42 -23.68
C MET A 112 -25.56 -16.91 -24.78
N ASP A 113 -25.86 -17.24 -26.04
CA ASP A 113 -25.05 -16.84 -27.19
C ASP A 113 -24.80 -15.32 -27.26
N PRO A 114 -25.78 -14.44 -27.02
CA PRO A 114 -25.50 -12.99 -26.97
C PRO A 114 -24.45 -12.59 -25.94
N THR A 115 -24.44 -13.25 -24.77
CA THR A 115 -23.40 -12.99 -23.73
C THR A 115 -22.04 -13.47 -24.19
N ARG A 116 -21.96 -14.65 -24.82
CA ARG A 116 -20.69 -15.18 -25.36
C ARG A 116 -20.11 -14.29 -26.45
N GLU A 117 -20.96 -13.78 -27.36
CA GLU A 117 -20.58 -12.86 -28.43
C GLU A 117 -20.10 -11.52 -27.84
N GLN A 118 -20.80 -10.97 -26.87
CA GLN A 118 -20.42 -9.73 -26.20
C GLN A 118 -19.09 -9.89 -25.44
N LEU A 119 -18.90 -10.99 -24.71
CA LEU A 119 -17.63 -11.29 -24.04
C LEU A 119 -16.47 -11.41 -25.04
N ASP A 120 -16.67 -12.08 -26.19
CA ASP A 120 -15.63 -12.19 -27.22
C ASP A 120 -15.20 -10.82 -27.72
N LYS A 121 -16.14 -9.93 -27.96
CA LYS A 121 -15.89 -8.55 -28.36
C LYS A 121 -15.13 -7.78 -27.28
N LEU A 122 -15.64 -7.74 -26.05
CA LEU A 122 -15.07 -6.95 -24.94
C LEU A 122 -13.69 -7.46 -24.49
N LEU A 123 -13.47 -8.76 -24.52
CA LEU A 123 -12.17 -9.34 -24.20
C LEU A 123 -11.09 -9.04 -25.25
N LEU A 124 -11.44 -8.55 -26.43
CA LEU A 124 -10.51 -8.01 -27.42
C LEU A 124 -10.02 -6.62 -27.09
N GLU A 125 -10.86 -5.82 -26.45
CA GLU A 125 -10.57 -4.44 -26.11
C GLU A 125 -9.42 -4.36 -25.10
N ARG A 126 -8.60 -3.33 -25.21
CA ARG A 126 -7.41 -3.12 -24.37
C ARG A 126 -7.41 -1.72 -23.82
N SER A 127 -7.07 -1.63 -22.55
CA SER A 127 -6.76 -0.35 -21.94
C SER A 127 -5.42 0.16 -22.46
N ASP A 128 -5.39 1.44 -22.78
CA ASP A 128 -4.17 2.15 -23.13
C ASP A 128 -3.43 2.68 -21.89
N TYR A 129 -4.05 2.61 -20.71
CA TYR A 129 -3.40 3.03 -19.47
C TYR A 129 -2.15 2.20 -19.17
N GLU A 130 -1.03 2.85 -19.01
CA GLU A 130 0.26 2.22 -18.74
C GLU A 130 0.50 1.99 -17.23
N ASN A 131 -0.53 1.58 -16.50
CA ASN A 131 -0.50 1.27 -15.07
C ASN A 131 -0.89 -0.20 -14.81
N HIS A 132 -1.45 -0.52 -13.64
CA HIS A 132 -1.91 -1.87 -13.29
C HIS A 132 -2.99 -2.42 -14.25
N TYR A 133 -3.65 -1.59 -15.05
CA TYR A 133 -4.58 -2.01 -16.09
C TYR A 133 -3.92 -2.93 -17.14
N GLN A 134 -2.60 -2.88 -17.29
CA GLN A 134 -1.90 -3.86 -18.14
C GLN A 134 -2.03 -5.30 -17.61
N ALA A 135 -2.18 -5.49 -16.31
CA ALA A 135 -2.48 -6.81 -15.74
C ALA A 135 -3.89 -7.28 -16.11
N PHE A 136 -4.86 -6.37 -16.20
CA PHE A 136 -6.21 -6.68 -16.69
C PHE A 136 -6.20 -7.06 -18.17
N ASN A 137 -5.44 -6.35 -18.99
CA ASN A 137 -5.24 -6.72 -20.40
C ASN A 137 -4.67 -8.14 -20.55
N ILE A 138 -3.73 -8.51 -19.70
CA ILE A 138 -3.15 -9.86 -19.68
C ILE A 138 -4.22 -10.89 -19.28
N ALA A 139 -5.05 -10.60 -18.27
CA ALA A 139 -6.12 -11.50 -17.85
C ALA A 139 -7.15 -11.72 -18.96
N LYS A 140 -7.59 -10.65 -19.63
CA LYS A 140 -8.49 -10.74 -20.81
C LYS A 140 -7.89 -11.60 -21.93
N ALA A 141 -6.62 -11.38 -22.27
CA ALA A 141 -5.93 -12.15 -23.30
C ALA A 141 -5.74 -13.62 -22.92
N VAL A 142 -5.39 -13.91 -21.65
CA VAL A 142 -5.29 -15.28 -21.14
C VAL A 142 -6.64 -15.98 -21.25
N THR A 143 -7.71 -15.30 -20.87
CA THR A 143 -9.07 -15.86 -20.96
C THR A 143 -9.44 -16.20 -22.38
N ARG A 144 -9.29 -15.28 -23.33
CA ARG A 144 -9.56 -15.53 -24.76
C ARG A 144 -8.78 -16.72 -25.27
N PHE A 145 -7.50 -16.81 -24.91
CA PHE A 145 -6.68 -17.94 -25.33
C PHE A 145 -7.16 -19.25 -24.71
N SER A 146 -7.47 -19.26 -23.43
CA SER A 146 -7.90 -20.46 -22.71
C SER A 146 -9.21 -21.04 -23.23
N ILE A 147 -10.16 -20.16 -23.61
CA ILE A 147 -11.45 -20.56 -24.20
C ILE A 147 -11.40 -20.73 -25.72
N GLY A 148 -10.22 -20.68 -26.33
CA GLY A 148 -10.00 -20.97 -27.74
C GLY A 148 -10.40 -19.86 -28.73
N LEU A 149 -10.52 -18.62 -28.27
CA LEU A 149 -10.92 -17.46 -29.09
C LEU A 149 -9.73 -16.65 -29.63
N SER A 150 -8.51 -16.91 -29.19
CA SER A 150 -7.31 -16.20 -29.64
C SER A 150 -6.08 -17.10 -29.74
N LYS A 151 -5.00 -16.56 -30.36
CA LYS A 151 -3.73 -17.25 -30.52
C LYS A 151 -2.78 -16.94 -29.35
N LYS A 152 -1.89 -17.89 -29.05
CA LYS A 152 -0.90 -17.86 -27.98
C LYS A 152 -0.03 -16.59 -27.96
N ASP A 153 0.38 -16.10 -29.13
CA ASP A 153 1.39 -15.05 -29.23
C ASP A 153 0.91 -13.68 -28.72
N GLU A 154 -0.39 -13.44 -28.72
CA GLU A 154 -0.96 -12.19 -28.21
C GLU A 154 -0.70 -12.02 -26.70
N THR A 155 -1.05 -13.04 -25.92
CA THR A 155 -0.82 -13.03 -24.46
C THR A 155 0.66 -12.89 -24.13
N GLY A 156 1.51 -13.60 -24.89
CA GLY A 156 2.96 -13.48 -24.74
C GLY A 156 3.46 -12.05 -24.89
N ARG A 157 3.02 -11.36 -25.97
CA ARG A 157 3.39 -9.96 -26.23
C ARG A 157 2.91 -8.99 -25.16
N LEU A 158 1.71 -9.19 -24.62
CA LEU A 158 1.20 -8.33 -23.55
C LEU A 158 2.04 -8.44 -22.26
N ILE A 159 2.45 -9.65 -21.91
CA ILE A 159 3.32 -9.87 -20.75
C ILE A 159 4.70 -9.24 -21.02
N ASP A 160 5.27 -9.44 -22.20
CA ASP A 160 6.56 -8.86 -22.56
C ASP A 160 6.51 -7.33 -22.50
N ARG A 161 5.44 -6.72 -23.04
CA ARG A 161 5.24 -5.26 -22.97
C ARG A 161 5.15 -4.76 -21.53
N PHE A 162 4.48 -5.49 -20.64
CA PHE A 162 4.43 -5.13 -19.22
C PHE A 162 5.82 -5.17 -18.57
N LEU A 163 6.59 -6.21 -18.83
CA LEU A 163 7.95 -6.36 -18.29
C LEU A 163 8.89 -5.29 -18.87
N GLU A 164 8.80 -5.00 -20.18
CA GLU A 164 9.55 -3.92 -20.82
C GLU A 164 9.24 -2.56 -20.19
N ARG A 165 7.97 -2.31 -19.84
CA ARG A 165 7.58 -1.08 -19.12
C ARG A 165 8.34 -0.93 -17.80
N ILE A 166 8.50 -2.00 -17.01
CA ILE A 166 9.27 -1.95 -15.77
C ILE A 166 10.72 -1.56 -16.04
N ASP A 167 11.33 -2.15 -17.05
CA ASP A 167 12.72 -1.88 -17.40
C ASP A 167 12.92 -0.46 -17.94
N THR A 168 11.96 0.09 -18.68
CA THR A 168 12.06 1.41 -19.31
C THR A 168 11.58 2.56 -18.43
N LYS A 169 10.63 2.32 -17.53
CA LYS A 169 10.00 3.34 -16.67
C LYS A 169 10.55 3.41 -15.25
N SER A 170 11.46 2.51 -14.88
CA SER A 170 12.08 2.50 -13.57
C SER A 170 13.56 2.17 -13.63
N SER A 171 14.39 3.07 -13.10
CA SER A 171 15.84 2.85 -13.01
C SER A 171 16.25 1.79 -11.98
N THR A 172 15.34 1.40 -11.08
CA THR A 172 15.59 0.46 -9.99
C THR A 172 14.72 -0.79 -10.05
N GLY A 173 13.76 -0.83 -10.99
CA GLY A 173 12.84 -1.95 -11.18
C GLY A 173 11.58 -1.90 -10.31
N TYR A 174 11.28 -0.79 -9.64
CA TYR A 174 9.98 -0.48 -9.09
C TYR A 174 9.20 0.36 -10.09
N ILE A 175 7.89 0.20 -10.14
CA ILE A 175 7.02 0.95 -11.04
C ILE A 175 6.08 1.84 -10.24
N ASP A 176 6.03 3.11 -10.57
CA ASP A 176 5.06 4.05 -10.01
C ASP A 176 3.74 3.89 -10.75
N ASP A 177 2.78 3.23 -10.11
CA ASP A 177 1.48 2.97 -10.71
C ASP A 177 0.54 4.19 -10.68
N ALA A 178 0.78 5.12 -9.75
CA ALA A 178 0.02 6.36 -9.65
C ALA A 178 0.46 7.43 -10.64
N ALA A 179 1.62 7.25 -11.30
CA ALA A 179 2.06 8.16 -12.33
C ALA A 179 1.13 8.05 -13.53
N GLY A 180 0.40 9.11 -13.80
CA GLY A 180 -0.37 9.27 -15.04
C GLY A 180 0.54 9.29 -16.27
N GLU A 181 -0.05 9.49 -17.45
CA GLU A 181 0.62 9.47 -18.75
C GLU A 181 1.82 10.43 -18.86
N GLU A 182 1.86 11.51 -18.10
CA GLU A 182 2.96 12.46 -18.04
C GLU A 182 4.20 11.93 -17.29
N ALA A 183 4.29 10.62 -17.24
CA ALA A 183 5.48 9.86 -16.97
C ALA A 183 6.41 10.46 -15.90
N ARG A 184 6.11 10.20 -14.66
CA ARG A 184 7.20 10.13 -13.69
C ARG A 184 8.11 8.99 -14.14
N LEU A 185 9.25 9.35 -14.68
CA LEU A 185 10.29 8.38 -15.01
C LEU A 185 10.93 7.92 -13.72
N GLY A 186 10.29 7.00 -13.02
CA GLY A 186 10.80 6.49 -11.77
C GLY A 186 9.87 5.47 -11.16
N GLY A 187 10.36 4.74 -10.19
CA GLY A 187 9.57 3.76 -9.48
C GLY A 187 9.17 4.25 -8.11
N ALA A 188 8.14 3.65 -7.57
CA ALA A 188 7.81 3.72 -6.16
C ALA A 188 7.39 2.34 -5.68
N PHE A 189 7.47 2.12 -4.37
CA PHE A 189 6.85 0.93 -3.83
C PHE A 189 5.34 1.19 -3.74
N ASP A 190 4.62 0.76 -4.74
CA ASP A 190 3.18 0.89 -4.83
C ASP A 190 2.52 -0.47 -4.64
N ILE A 191 1.43 -0.49 -3.88
CA ILE A 191 0.66 -1.72 -3.67
C ILE A 191 0.06 -2.24 -4.99
N TYR A 192 -0.22 -1.38 -5.95
CA TYR A 192 -0.70 -1.78 -7.27
C TYR A 192 0.39 -2.39 -8.14
N GLY A 193 1.66 -2.10 -7.88
CA GLY A 193 2.77 -2.87 -8.43
C GLY A 193 2.75 -4.32 -7.93
N VAL A 194 2.48 -4.52 -6.64
CA VAL A 194 2.27 -5.85 -6.04
C VAL A 194 1.01 -6.51 -6.59
N HIS A 195 -0.10 -5.78 -6.68
CA HIS A 195 -1.36 -6.26 -7.25
C HIS A 195 -1.19 -6.74 -8.69
N SER A 196 -0.54 -5.95 -9.53
CA SER A 196 -0.26 -6.30 -10.93
C SER A 196 0.43 -7.66 -11.02
N PHE A 197 1.47 -7.88 -10.20
CA PHE A 197 2.18 -9.13 -10.16
C PHE A 197 1.27 -10.29 -9.71
N VAL A 198 0.53 -10.12 -8.62
CA VAL A 198 -0.39 -11.14 -8.08
C VAL A 198 -1.45 -11.51 -9.11
N PHE A 199 -2.02 -10.53 -9.78
CA PHE A 199 -3.08 -10.72 -10.78
C PHE A 199 -2.58 -11.41 -12.05
N ILE A 200 -1.42 -11.00 -12.56
CA ILE A 200 -0.77 -11.69 -13.70
C ILE A 200 -0.45 -13.14 -13.33
N ARG A 201 0.06 -13.36 -12.14
CA ARG A 201 0.40 -14.69 -11.67
C ARG A 201 -0.84 -15.58 -11.56
N GLN A 202 -1.95 -15.04 -11.06
CA GLN A 202 -3.23 -15.73 -11.01
C GLN A 202 -3.72 -16.08 -12.43
N SER A 203 -3.68 -15.12 -13.35
CA SER A 203 -4.06 -15.33 -14.75
C SER A 203 -3.27 -16.49 -15.38
N LEU A 204 -1.95 -16.50 -15.19
CA LEU A 204 -1.10 -17.57 -15.71
C LEU A 204 -1.34 -18.93 -15.06
N GLN A 205 -1.79 -18.96 -13.79
CA GLN A 205 -2.14 -20.22 -13.12
C GLN A 205 -3.40 -20.85 -13.68
N LEU A 206 -4.34 -20.01 -14.13
CA LEU A 206 -5.59 -20.46 -14.75
C LEU A 206 -5.41 -20.85 -16.23
N HIS A 207 -4.26 -20.53 -16.80
CA HIS A 207 -3.97 -20.79 -18.19
C HIS A 207 -3.73 -22.27 -18.45
N ALA A 208 -4.42 -22.84 -19.45
CA ALA A 208 -4.27 -24.25 -19.83
C ALA A 208 -2.91 -24.57 -20.50
N ASN A 209 -2.23 -23.57 -21.10
CA ASN A 209 -0.97 -23.74 -21.79
C ASN A 209 0.24 -23.51 -20.86
N LEU A 210 0.81 -24.58 -20.35
CA LEU A 210 1.96 -24.58 -19.46
C LEU A 210 3.21 -23.90 -20.05
N HIS A 211 3.42 -23.98 -21.37
CA HIS A 211 4.62 -23.40 -21.98
C HIS A 211 4.66 -21.86 -21.84
N LEU A 212 3.52 -21.17 -21.96
CA LEU A 212 3.50 -19.73 -21.75
C LEU A 212 3.82 -19.39 -20.29
N ARG A 213 3.23 -20.11 -19.34
CA ARG A 213 3.49 -19.96 -17.92
C ARG A 213 4.97 -20.14 -17.59
N GLU A 214 5.54 -21.28 -17.99
CA GLU A 214 6.94 -21.62 -17.70
C GLU A 214 7.91 -20.61 -18.32
N ARG A 215 7.64 -20.15 -19.53
CA ARG A 215 8.46 -19.16 -20.22
C ARG A 215 8.50 -17.79 -19.51
N LYS A 216 7.38 -17.33 -18.92
CA LYS A 216 7.24 -16.00 -18.33
C LYS A 216 7.56 -15.94 -16.83
N LEU A 217 7.50 -17.06 -16.12
CA LEU A 217 7.74 -17.09 -14.67
C LEU A 217 9.10 -16.54 -14.23
N PRO A 218 10.24 -16.82 -14.89
CA PRO A 218 11.52 -16.27 -14.48
C PRO A 218 11.57 -14.73 -14.47
N SER A 219 10.98 -14.09 -15.48
CA SER A 219 10.91 -12.64 -15.57
C SER A 219 9.99 -12.05 -14.49
N LEU A 220 8.84 -12.67 -14.25
CA LEU A 220 7.93 -12.28 -13.18
C LEU A 220 8.57 -12.48 -11.79
N ARG A 221 9.36 -13.53 -11.61
CA ARG A 221 10.16 -13.74 -10.39
C ARG A 221 11.13 -12.59 -10.16
N SER A 222 11.92 -12.23 -11.16
CA SER A 222 12.90 -11.15 -11.06
C SER A 222 12.23 -9.81 -10.68
N TYR A 223 11.07 -9.53 -11.27
CA TYR A 223 10.27 -8.36 -10.92
C TYR A 223 9.78 -8.40 -9.47
N SER A 224 9.22 -9.51 -9.03
CA SER A 224 8.63 -9.63 -7.69
C SER A 224 9.66 -9.66 -6.56
N GLU A 225 10.88 -10.11 -6.81
CA GLU A 225 11.94 -10.25 -5.79
C GLU A 225 12.24 -8.96 -5.03
N LYS A 226 12.13 -7.81 -5.69
CA LYS A 226 12.36 -6.50 -5.06
C LYS A 226 11.27 -6.16 -4.06
N TYR A 227 10.02 -6.39 -4.43
CA TYR A 227 8.87 -6.21 -3.55
C TYR A 227 8.90 -7.20 -2.39
N LEU A 228 9.18 -8.47 -2.67
CA LEU A 228 9.29 -9.53 -1.67
C LEU A 228 10.32 -9.19 -0.59
N LYS A 229 11.49 -8.68 -0.98
CA LYS A 229 12.55 -8.32 -0.03
C LYS A 229 12.17 -7.16 0.91
N LEU A 230 11.21 -6.34 0.52
CA LEU A 230 10.80 -5.19 1.31
C LEU A 230 9.64 -5.51 2.27
N ILE A 231 8.75 -6.43 1.88
CA ILE A 231 7.54 -6.75 2.68
C ILE A 231 7.85 -7.14 4.14
N PRO A 232 8.80 -8.03 4.44
CA PRO A 232 9.12 -8.37 5.83
C PRO A 232 9.69 -7.20 6.63
N ASP A 233 10.33 -6.24 5.96
CA ASP A 233 10.91 -5.06 6.60
C ASP A 233 9.84 -3.98 6.89
N LEU A 234 8.72 -4.01 6.16
CA LEU A 234 7.58 -3.13 6.40
C LEU A 234 6.64 -3.66 7.48
N ALA A 235 6.55 -4.97 7.66
CA ALA A 235 5.64 -5.59 8.62
C ALA A 235 6.17 -5.49 10.05
N ARG A 236 5.44 -4.78 10.93
CA ARG A 236 5.74 -4.69 12.36
C ARG A 236 5.42 -5.99 13.10
N GLN A 237 5.75 -6.05 14.38
CA GLN A 237 5.48 -7.23 15.22
C GLN A 237 3.98 -7.47 15.43
N ASP A 238 3.18 -6.42 15.46
CA ASP A 238 1.71 -6.46 15.55
C ASP A 238 1.01 -6.71 14.22
N GLY A 239 1.76 -6.89 13.14
CA GLY A 239 1.22 -7.11 11.80
C GLY A 239 0.76 -5.86 11.08
N VAL A 240 0.81 -4.68 11.70
CA VAL A 240 0.66 -3.41 10.99
C VAL A 240 1.88 -3.24 10.10
N GLY A 241 1.68 -3.10 8.81
CA GLY A 241 2.85 -3.13 7.94
C GLY A 241 2.93 -2.00 6.99
N TRP A 242 1.91 -1.83 6.28
CA TRP A 242 1.94 -1.05 5.09
C TRP A 242 1.35 0.33 5.31
N ALA A 243 2.17 1.34 5.35
CA ALA A 243 1.73 2.68 5.66
C ALA A 243 2.03 3.67 4.55
N TYR A 244 2.25 3.21 3.32
CA TYR A 244 2.46 4.15 2.25
C TYR A 244 2.09 3.59 0.86
N GLY A 245 1.75 4.48 -0.08
CA GLY A 245 1.10 4.15 -1.31
C GLY A 245 -0.42 4.30 -1.19
N ARG A 246 -1.13 3.99 -2.23
CA ARG A 246 -2.59 4.03 -2.24
C ARG A 246 -3.21 2.70 -1.83
N SER A 247 -4.51 2.71 -1.50
CA SER A 247 -5.28 1.51 -1.09
C SER A 247 -4.66 0.79 0.10
N LEU A 248 -4.29 1.56 1.09
CA LEU A 248 -3.75 1.06 2.36
C LEU A 248 -4.81 0.28 3.14
N GLY A 249 -4.40 -0.31 4.24
CA GLY A 249 -5.28 -1.10 5.08
C GLY A 249 -5.51 -2.50 4.54
N ALA A 250 -6.75 -2.94 4.45
CA ALA A 250 -7.12 -4.32 4.08
C ALA A 250 -6.52 -4.74 2.73
N TYR A 251 -6.63 -3.91 1.70
CA TYR A 251 -6.10 -4.22 0.37
C TYR A 251 -4.58 -4.36 0.36
N GLY A 252 -3.86 -3.45 1.03
CA GLY A 252 -2.41 -3.54 1.16
C GLY A 252 -1.97 -4.85 1.77
N GLN A 253 -2.65 -5.28 2.81
CA GLN A 253 -2.36 -6.57 3.47
C GLN A 253 -2.71 -7.76 2.59
N MET A 254 -3.88 -7.73 1.92
CA MET A 254 -4.28 -8.81 1.02
C MET A 254 -3.27 -9.03 -0.11
N HIS A 255 -2.80 -7.97 -0.74
CA HIS A 255 -1.82 -8.07 -1.81
C HIS A 255 -0.47 -8.58 -1.31
N CYS A 256 0.03 -8.09 -0.17
CA CYS A 256 1.30 -8.55 0.39
C CYS A 256 1.28 -10.02 0.81
N ILE A 257 0.22 -10.46 1.49
CA ILE A 257 0.04 -11.88 1.87
C ILE A 257 0.02 -12.75 0.62
N SER A 258 -0.73 -12.34 -0.41
CA SER A 258 -0.86 -13.10 -1.66
C SER A 258 0.49 -13.24 -2.38
N LEU A 259 1.27 -12.17 -2.47
CA LEU A 259 2.59 -12.22 -3.09
C LEU A 259 3.54 -13.15 -2.33
N VAL A 260 3.57 -13.06 -1.01
CA VAL A 260 4.45 -13.90 -0.18
C VAL A 260 4.06 -15.37 -0.27
N LEU A 261 2.76 -15.70 -0.19
CA LEU A 261 2.29 -17.07 -0.32
C LEU A 261 2.58 -17.67 -1.71
N GLN A 262 2.40 -16.89 -2.78
CA GLN A 262 2.76 -17.32 -4.13
C GLN A 262 4.26 -17.58 -4.26
N ALA A 263 5.09 -16.72 -3.69
CA ALA A 263 6.54 -16.88 -3.71
C ALA A 263 7.02 -18.10 -2.90
N LEU A 264 6.41 -18.35 -1.74
CA LEU A 264 6.68 -19.54 -0.94
C LEU A 264 6.33 -20.83 -1.71
N ARG A 265 5.16 -20.88 -2.35
CA ARG A 265 4.74 -22.02 -3.16
C ARG A 265 5.67 -22.26 -4.34
N ASP A 266 6.09 -21.20 -5.02
CA ASP A 266 6.91 -21.29 -6.23
C ASP A 266 8.41 -21.49 -5.93
N GLY A 267 8.81 -21.54 -4.65
CA GLY A 267 10.20 -21.71 -4.22
C GLY A 267 11.08 -20.50 -4.52
N TRP A 268 10.49 -19.31 -4.56
CA TRP A 268 11.23 -18.06 -4.82
C TRP A 268 11.85 -17.44 -3.55
N VAL A 269 11.34 -17.86 -2.40
CA VAL A 269 11.89 -17.47 -1.11
C VAL A 269 13.09 -18.36 -0.79
N PRO A 270 14.27 -17.79 -0.42
CA PRO A 270 15.41 -18.57 0.04
C PRO A 270 15.05 -19.47 1.22
N SER A 271 15.57 -20.68 1.26
CA SER A 271 15.22 -21.69 2.27
C SER A 271 15.56 -21.24 3.70
N ASP A 272 16.65 -20.50 3.87
CA ASP A 272 17.10 -19.91 5.14
C ASP A 272 16.24 -18.73 5.61
N GLN A 273 15.42 -18.14 4.74
CA GLN A 273 14.50 -17.04 5.05
C GLN A 273 13.03 -17.49 5.11
N ARG A 274 12.76 -18.76 4.85
CA ARG A 274 11.40 -19.28 4.78
C ARG A 274 10.56 -18.94 6.02
N ASP A 275 11.11 -19.16 7.20
CA ASP A 275 10.41 -18.90 8.47
C ASP A 275 10.08 -17.43 8.66
N LEU A 276 10.95 -16.52 8.22
CA LEU A 276 10.69 -15.08 8.23
C LEU A 276 9.46 -14.73 7.39
N TYR A 277 9.36 -15.26 6.18
CA TYR A 277 8.22 -14.97 5.30
C TYR A 277 6.92 -15.62 5.79
N VAL A 278 7.00 -16.82 6.34
CA VAL A 278 5.84 -17.47 6.97
C VAL A 278 5.35 -16.68 8.19
N ASP A 279 6.27 -16.20 9.04
CA ASP A 279 5.93 -15.35 10.18
C ASP A 279 5.35 -14.00 9.73
N THR A 280 5.88 -13.43 8.67
CA THR A 280 5.34 -12.20 8.07
C THR A 280 3.89 -12.38 7.62
N VAL A 281 3.59 -13.46 6.90
CA VAL A 281 2.20 -13.79 6.52
C VAL A 281 1.31 -13.92 7.75
N ARG A 282 1.77 -14.66 8.78
CA ARG A 282 1.01 -14.86 10.01
C ARG A 282 0.68 -13.54 10.69
N ARG A 283 1.65 -12.64 10.85
CA ARG A 283 1.45 -11.33 11.48
C ARG A 283 0.49 -10.46 10.68
N LEU A 284 0.69 -10.32 9.38
CA LEU A 284 -0.19 -9.56 8.49
C LEU A 284 -1.61 -10.12 8.50
N PHE A 285 -1.76 -11.45 8.48
CA PHE A 285 -3.07 -12.10 8.52
C PHE A 285 -3.77 -11.88 9.87
N MET A 286 -3.06 -11.99 10.99
CA MET A 286 -3.64 -11.74 12.31
C MET A 286 -4.11 -10.29 12.43
N ASN A 287 -3.33 -9.33 11.94
CA ASN A 287 -3.77 -7.94 11.92
C ASN A 287 -4.97 -7.73 10.98
N PHE A 288 -4.97 -8.36 9.80
CA PHE A 288 -6.13 -8.34 8.90
C PHE A 288 -7.40 -8.87 9.59
N PHE A 289 -7.26 -10.01 10.26
CA PHE A 289 -8.37 -10.65 10.97
C PHE A 289 -8.92 -9.77 12.10
N VAL A 290 -8.04 -9.19 12.92
CA VAL A 290 -8.46 -8.40 14.08
C VAL A 290 -8.97 -7.01 13.67
N THR A 291 -8.36 -6.40 12.66
CA THR A 291 -8.63 -4.99 12.31
C THR A 291 -9.76 -4.84 11.31
N TYR A 292 -9.85 -5.73 10.32
CA TYR A 292 -10.74 -5.51 9.18
C TYR A 292 -11.88 -6.51 9.06
N LEU A 293 -11.89 -7.57 9.86
CA LEU A 293 -12.99 -8.51 9.87
C LEU A 293 -13.96 -8.21 11.02
N ASP A 294 -15.24 -8.11 10.71
CA ASP A 294 -16.29 -8.17 11.71
C ASP A 294 -16.45 -9.63 12.13
N GLN A 295 -15.96 -9.94 13.34
CA GLN A 295 -15.96 -11.31 13.84
C GLN A 295 -17.36 -11.79 14.25
N GLU A 296 -18.28 -10.88 14.57
CA GLU A 296 -19.65 -11.21 14.94
C GLU A 296 -20.47 -11.61 13.70
N HIS A 297 -20.31 -10.89 12.60
CA HIS A 297 -21.10 -11.07 11.40
C HIS A 297 -20.36 -11.80 10.27
N GLY A 298 -19.05 -11.98 10.39
CA GLY A 298 -18.24 -12.74 9.44
C GLY A 298 -18.04 -12.08 8.08
N TYR A 299 -17.95 -10.74 8.02
CA TYR A 299 -17.62 -10.00 6.81
C TYR A 299 -16.63 -8.87 7.09
N LEU A 300 -16.09 -8.26 6.03
CA LEU A 300 -15.23 -7.09 6.19
C LEU A 300 -15.98 -5.90 6.76
N VAL A 301 -15.34 -5.18 7.65
CA VAL A 301 -15.84 -3.92 8.18
C VAL A 301 -15.73 -2.86 7.10
N ILE A 302 -16.83 -2.66 6.35
CA ILE A 302 -16.87 -1.74 5.22
C ILE A 302 -17.36 -0.34 5.58
N ARG A 303 -17.98 -0.17 6.75
CA ARG A 303 -18.54 1.12 7.22
C ARG A 303 -17.89 1.67 8.47
N ASP A 304 -16.94 0.97 9.05
CA ASP A 304 -16.20 1.49 10.18
C ASP A 304 -15.16 2.49 9.69
N GLU A 305 -15.50 3.77 9.81
CA GLU A 305 -14.65 4.87 9.38
C GLU A 305 -13.31 4.95 10.12
N GLU A 306 -13.20 4.33 11.29
CA GLU A 306 -11.95 4.20 12.02
C GLU A 306 -10.98 3.23 11.36
N ARG A 307 -11.49 2.24 10.60
CA ARG A 307 -10.71 1.15 10.01
C ARG A 307 -10.67 1.16 8.50
N ASN A 308 -11.65 1.79 7.84
CA ASN A 308 -11.73 1.90 6.40
C ASN A 308 -11.80 3.38 5.97
N THR A 309 -10.66 3.93 5.58
CA THR A 309 -10.55 5.33 5.20
C THR A 309 -10.70 5.58 3.71
N VAL A 310 -10.66 4.52 2.91
CA VAL A 310 -10.75 4.60 1.45
C VAL A 310 -12.19 4.38 1.00
N PRO A 311 -12.83 5.35 0.32
CA PRO A 311 -14.27 5.30 0.02
C PRO A 311 -14.75 4.04 -0.69
N TYR A 312 -13.99 3.51 -1.66
CA TYR A 312 -14.43 2.32 -2.38
C TYR A 312 -14.30 1.02 -1.56
N HIS A 313 -13.66 1.03 -0.39
CA HIS A 313 -13.68 -0.09 0.54
C HIS A 313 -15.01 -0.22 1.30
N THR A 314 -15.89 0.77 1.19
CA THR A 314 -17.25 0.73 1.76
C THR A 314 -18.25 0.01 0.86
N THR A 315 -17.83 -0.50 -0.28
CA THR A 315 -18.68 -1.22 -1.25
C THR A 315 -18.63 -2.73 -1.05
N ARG A 316 -19.54 -3.44 -1.70
CA ARG A 316 -19.57 -4.91 -1.72
C ARG A 316 -18.29 -5.51 -2.36
N MET A 317 -17.65 -4.76 -3.25
CA MET A 317 -16.40 -5.15 -3.90
C MET A 317 -15.34 -5.63 -2.90
N ALA A 318 -15.18 -4.92 -1.77
CA ALA A 318 -14.20 -5.27 -0.74
C ALA A 318 -14.45 -6.66 -0.14
N ASN A 319 -15.71 -7.03 0.09
CA ASN A 319 -16.07 -8.36 0.59
C ASN A 319 -15.79 -9.46 -0.44
N PHE A 320 -16.17 -9.25 -1.70
CA PHE A 320 -15.87 -10.21 -2.77
C PHE A 320 -14.36 -10.38 -2.95
N ASP A 321 -13.60 -9.30 -2.92
CA ASP A 321 -12.13 -9.38 -3.00
C ASP A 321 -11.53 -10.11 -1.79
N ALA A 322 -12.00 -9.86 -0.58
CA ALA A 322 -11.54 -10.61 0.59
C ALA A 322 -11.85 -12.11 0.46
N ALA A 323 -13.05 -12.47 0.07
CA ALA A 323 -13.44 -13.88 -0.10
C ALA A 323 -12.55 -14.58 -1.14
N ARG A 324 -12.30 -13.97 -2.31
CA ARG A 324 -11.42 -14.55 -3.32
C ARG A 324 -9.97 -14.73 -2.83
N TYR A 325 -9.42 -13.73 -2.12
CA TYR A 325 -8.06 -13.82 -1.58
C TYR A 325 -7.95 -14.91 -0.52
N LEU A 326 -8.91 -15.00 0.37
CA LEU A 326 -8.96 -16.04 1.40
C LEU A 326 -9.02 -17.45 0.77
N CYS A 327 -9.82 -17.65 -0.27
CA CYS A 327 -9.84 -18.90 -1.05
C CYS A 327 -8.47 -19.19 -1.69
N GLN A 328 -7.83 -18.19 -2.26
CA GLN A 328 -6.49 -18.34 -2.84
C GLN A 328 -5.46 -18.67 -1.77
N TRP A 329 -5.49 -18.00 -0.61
CA TRP A 329 -4.54 -18.26 0.49
C TRP A 329 -4.71 -19.66 1.04
N SER A 330 -5.94 -20.14 1.20
CA SER A 330 -6.22 -21.53 1.59
C SER A 330 -5.54 -22.53 0.63
N ARG A 331 -5.77 -22.37 -0.67
CA ARG A 331 -5.16 -23.24 -1.69
C ARG A 331 -3.64 -23.16 -1.73
N LEU A 332 -3.08 -21.94 -1.64
CA LEU A 332 -1.63 -21.72 -1.60
C LEU A 332 -1.02 -22.35 -0.35
N ALA A 333 -1.62 -22.14 0.81
CA ALA A 333 -1.16 -22.72 2.07
C ALA A 333 -1.15 -24.24 2.04
N ARG A 334 -2.21 -24.89 1.53
CA ARG A 334 -2.25 -26.35 1.34
C ARG A 334 -1.15 -26.84 0.39
N SER A 335 -0.86 -26.09 -0.68
CA SER A 335 0.19 -26.46 -1.65
C SER A 335 1.62 -26.28 -1.12
N ILE A 336 1.83 -25.43 -0.13
CA ILE A 336 3.13 -25.24 0.51
C ILE A 336 3.46 -26.41 1.47
N GLY A 337 2.45 -27.18 1.85
CA GLY A 337 2.57 -28.38 2.70
C GLY A 337 2.60 -28.09 4.20
N GLY A 338 2.34 -29.10 5.04
CA GLY A 338 2.19 -28.99 6.50
C GLY A 338 3.44 -28.53 7.27
N ASN A 339 4.59 -28.34 6.62
CA ASN A 339 5.79 -27.72 7.19
C ASN A 339 5.73 -26.16 7.16
N ALA A 340 4.58 -25.59 7.07
CA ALA A 340 4.39 -24.16 6.91
C ALA A 340 4.15 -23.38 8.23
N ALA A 341 4.20 -24.05 9.37
CA ALA A 341 4.46 -23.33 10.63
C ALA A 341 5.94 -22.92 10.66
N PRO A 342 6.29 -21.74 11.18
CA PRO A 342 7.69 -21.44 11.41
C PRO A 342 8.25 -22.51 12.35
N SER A 343 9.37 -23.08 11.97
CA SER A 343 10.05 -24.15 12.77
C SER A 343 10.54 -23.62 14.12
N SER A 344 10.61 -22.29 14.25
CA SER A 344 10.97 -21.56 15.46
C SER A 344 10.28 -20.20 15.50
N LEU A 345 10.12 -19.62 16.69
CA LEU A 345 9.75 -18.22 16.83
C LEU A 345 10.82 -17.36 16.14
N VAL A 346 10.40 -16.63 15.12
CA VAL A 346 11.28 -15.69 14.43
C VAL A 346 11.54 -14.52 15.39
N ALA A 347 12.78 -14.40 15.83
CA ALA A 347 13.17 -13.28 16.69
C ALA A 347 12.91 -11.95 15.97
N PRO A 348 12.37 -10.95 16.68
CA PRO A 348 12.23 -9.61 16.14
C PRO A 348 13.56 -9.08 15.61
N ARG A 349 13.55 -8.48 14.42
CA ARG A 349 14.77 -7.99 13.78
C ARG A 349 14.89 -6.49 13.91
N LYS A 350 16.11 -6.04 14.26
CA LYS A 350 16.47 -4.63 14.09
C LYS A 350 16.73 -4.36 12.63
N ILE A 351 15.99 -3.40 12.07
CA ILE A 351 16.04 -3.04 10.65
C ILE A 351 16.45 -1.58 10.53
N ALA A 352 17.38 -1.32 9.62
CA ALA A 352 17.76 0.02 9.25
C ALA A 352 18.21 0.00 7.79
N ARG A 353 17.31 0.38 6.90
CA ARG A 353 17.53 0.20 5.47
C ARG A 353 16.92 1.34 4.66
N TYR A 354 17.67 1.86 3.73
CA TYR A 354 17.19 2.73 2.67
C TYR A 354 16.99 1.93 1.39
N VAL A 355 15.83 2.06 0.78
CA VAL A 355 15.49 1.47 -0.51
C VAL A 355 15.26 2.60 -1.49
N SER A 356 16.07 2.65 -2.54
CA SER A 356 15.90 3.62 -3.61
C SER A 356 14.90 3.09 -4.62
N PHE A 357 13.92 3.92 -4.99
CA PHE A 357 12.93 3.62 -6.03
C PHE A 357 13.30 4.27 -7.36
N ASP A 358 13.92 5.43 -7.34
CA ASP A 358 14.37 6.13 -8.52
C ASP A 358 15.67 6.91 -8.25
N LYS A 359 16.63 6.78 -9.18
CA LYS A 359 17.90 7.52 -9.20
C LYS A 359 18.12 8.27 -10.50
N SER A 360 17.18 8.18 -11.45
CA SER A 360 17.39 8.60 -12.84
C SER A 360 17.32 10.11 -13.03
N HIS A 361 16.79 10.86 -12.08
CA HIS A 361 16.46 12.26 -12.28
C HIS A 361 17.12 13.18 -11.24
N ARG A 362 16.78 14.45 -11.30
CA ARG A 362 17.20 15.47 -10.32
C ARG A 362 16.83 15.13 -8.88
N LYS A 363 15.86 14.23 -8.71
CA LYS A 363 15.33 13.75 -7.43
C LYS A 363 15.68 12.28 -7.25
N GLU A 364 16.17 11.90 -6.09
CA GLU A 364 16.24 10.51 -5.68
C GLU A 364 15.00 10.23 -4.84
N GLN A 365 14.24 9.20 -5.22
CA GLN A 365 13.03 8.76 -4.51
C GLN A 365 13.31 7.43 -3.81
N GLY A 366 12.75 7.23 -2.65
CA GLY A 366 12.94 6.01 -1.89
C GLY A 366 12.24 5.99 -0.56
N LEU A 367 12.53 4.95 0.20
CA LEU A 367 12.00 4.74 1.54
C LEU A 367 13.12 4.32 2.48
N PHE A 368 13.30 5.04 3.58
CA PHE A 368 14.09 4.56 4.69
C PHE A 368 13.15 3.91 5.73
N VAL A 369 13.49 2.69 6.13
CA VAL A 369 12.76 1.91 7.14
C VAL A 369 13.68 1.67 8.32
N TYR A 370 13.19 2.00 9.50
CA TYR A 370 13.83 1.69 10.78
C TYR A 370 12.85 0.94 11.66
N GLN A 371 13.27 -0.22 12.17
CA GLN A 371 12.53 -0.96 13.20
C GLN A 371 13.50 -1.33 14.32
N ASP A 372 13.10 -1.07 15.52
CA ASP A 372 13.84 -1.42 16.73
C ASP A 372 12.91 -2.15 17.71
N PRO A 373 13.00 -3.49 17.77
CA PRO A 373 12.15 -4.29 18.66
C PRO A 373 12.31 -3.93 20.14
N ASP A 374 13.51 -3.51 20.55
CA ASP A 374 13.81 -3.18 21.95
C ASP A 374 13.05 -1.92 22.41
N SER A 375 12.79 -1.00 21.49
CA SER A 375 12.03 0.23 21.76
C SER A 375 10.61 0.20 21.22
N GLY A 376 10.22 -0.84 20.48
CA GLY A 376 8.93 -0.93 19.80
C GLY A 376 8.75 0.07 18.65
N LEU A 377 9.81 0.81 18.27
CA LEU A 377 9.72 1.82 17.20
C LEU A 377 9.79 1.20 15.82
N ALA A 378 8.90 1.66 14.94
CA ALA A 378 8.94 1.39 13.52
C ALA A 378 8.72 2.70 12.76
N ILE A 379 9.79 3.25 12.22
CA ILE A 379 9.75 4.54 11.50
C ILE A 379 9.90 4.31 10.01
N GLN A 380 9.09 4.99 9.24
CA GLN A 380 9.16 5.06 7.79
C GLN A 380 9.40 6.52 7.37
N LEU A 381 10.44 6.74 6.59
CA LEU A 381 10.81 8.06 6.05
C LEU A 381 10.70 8.00 4.53
N PRO A 382 9.56 8.35 3.94
CA PRO A 382 9.37 8.31 2.49
C PRO A 382 9.97 9.55 1.83
N LEU A 383 10.60 9.33 0.67
CA LEU A 383 11.08 10.35 -0.26
C LEU A 383 10.49 10.02 -1.63
N VAL A 384 9.19 10.23 -1.81
CA VAL A 384 8.44 9.64 -2.93
C VAL A 384 7.84 10.65 -3.90
N GLY A 385 8.14 11.91 -3.80
CA GLY A 385 7.85 12.89 -4.85
C GLY A 385 6.38 13.06 -5.24
N SER A 386 5.43 12.62 -4.45
CA SER A 386 4.01 12.89 -4.67
C SER A 386 3.33 13.38 -3.42
N SER A 387 2.54 14.41 -3.54
CA SER A 387 1.93 15.08 -2.43
C SER A 387 0.47 15.46 -2.66
N LYS A 388 -0.22 14.84 -3.59
CA LYS A 388 -1.67 15.04 -3.59
C LYS A 388 -2.23 14.46 -2.30
N LEU A 389 -2.16 15.27 -1.27
CA LEU A 389 -2.61 14.95 0.06
C LEU A 389 -4.11 14.80 0.08
N GLY A 390 -4.56 13.72 0.65
CA GLY A 390 -5.87 13.65 1.23
C GLY A 390 -7.03 13.43 0.29
N LYS A 391 -6.84 12.89 -0.91
CA LYS A 391 -7.97 12.51 -1.75
C LYS A 391 -7.95 11.03 -2.14
N GLY A 392 -8.00 10.17 -1.14
CA GLY A 392 -8.35 8.77 -1.38
C GLY A 392 -7.23 7.94 -2.01
N SER A 393 -7.58 7.10 -2.94
CA SER A 393 -6.84 5.92 -3.37
C SER A 393 -5.53 6.12 -4.11
N SER A 394 -5.15 7.35 -4.46
CA SER A 394 -3.99 7.59 -5.33
C SER A 394 -2.83 8.33 -4.68
N ASP A 395 -2.92 8.63 -3.38
CA ASP A 395 -1.96 9.49 -2.73
C ASP A 395 -0.90 8.69 -1.96
N TYR A 396 0.34 9.15 -2.04
CA TYR A 396 1.45 8.59 -1.29
C TYR A 396 1.63 9.31 0.03
N LEU A 397 1.98 8.56 1.06
CA LEU A 397 2.43 9.13 2.32
C LEU A 397 3.81 9.75 2.12
N ALA A 398 3.87 11.06 2.03
CA ALA A 398 5.10 11.80 1.77
C ALA A 398 5.81 12.26 3.05
N PHE A 399 5.26 11.98 4.22
CA PHE A 399 5.81 12.42 5.49
C PHE A 399 6.37 11.30 6.33
N PRO A 400 7.39 11.60 7.15
CA PRO A 400 7.85 10.67 8.18
C PRO A 400 6.70 10.23 9.06
N HIS A 401 6.63 8.94 9.39
CA HIS A 401 5.59 8.41 10.24
C HIS A 401 6.02 7.11 10.93
N SER A 402 5.29 6.74 11.95
CA SER A 402 5.35 5.43 12.59
C SER A 402 3.93 4.89 12.65
N PRO A 403 3.58 3.88 11.83
CA PRO A 403 2.22 3.41 11.70
C PRO A 403 1.54 3.14 13.04
N GLY A 404 0.37 3.73 13.26
CA GLY A 404 -0.40 3.59 14.50
C GLY A 404 0.19 4.30 15.72
N VAL A 405 1.26 5.05 15.56
CA VAL A 405 1.93 5.80 16.65
C VAL A 405 2.05 7.27 16.30
N PHE A 406 2.87 7.60 15.31
CA PHE A 406 2.99 8.95 14.76
C PHE A 406 2.42 8.94 13.36
N ASP A 407 1.21 9.43 13.21
CA ASP A 407 0.50 9.44 11.95
C ASP A 407 -0.04 10.83 11.64
N TRP A 408 -0.59 11.00 10.47
CA TRP A 408 -1.21 12.20 10.01
C TRP A 408 -2.61 11.90 9.43
N PRO A 409 -3.53 12.87 9.52
CA PRO A 409 -4.88 12.67 9.04
C PRO A 409 -4.90 12.47 7.52
N VAL A 410 -5.76 11.56 7.06
CA VAL A 410 -5.86 11.21 5.64
C VAL A 410 -6.26 12.40 4.78
N ASP A 411 -7.15 13.27 5.28
CA ASP A 411 -7.75 14.36 4.52
C ASP A 411 -7.14 15.74 4.80
N GLN A 412 -6.04 15.80 5.55
CA GLN A 412 -5.42 17.07 5.91
C GLN A 412 -3.92 17.08 5.66
N TYR A 413 -3.44 18.23 5.20
CA TYR A 413 -2.02 18.51 5.18
C TYR A 413 -1.51 18.78 6.59
N LEU A 414 -0.78 17.84 7.16
CA LEU A 414 -0.03 18.01 8.40
C LEU A 414 1.38 17.44 8.23
N PRO A 415 2.42 18.26 8.15
CA PRO A 415 3.80 17.81 7.96
C PRO A 415 4.35 17.21 9.26
N ILE A 416 3.91 16.01 9.58
CA ILE A 416 4.29 15.30 10.81
C ILE A 416 5.79 15.10 10.86
N MET A 417 6.37 15.32 12.04
CA MET A 417 7.78 15.05 12.36
C MET A 417 8.80 15.82 11.52
N GLN A 418 8.40 16.90 10.88
CA GLN A 418 9.29 17.76 10.09
C GLN A 418 8.82 19.24 10.13
N PRO A 419 9.73 20.21 9.89
CA PRO A 419 9.35 21.60 9.90
C PRO A 419 8.61 22.01 8.62
N GLU A 420 7.67 22.91 8.77
CA GLU A 420 7.07 23.69 7.71
C GLU A 420 7.59 25.14 7.85
N LEU A 421 8.19 25.65 6.79
CA LEU A 421 8.80 26.98 6.75
C LEU A 421 8.05 27.87 5.76
N THR A 422 7.56 29.02 6.21
CA THR A 422 6.84 29.98 5.37
C THR A 422 7.74 31.13 4.97
N PHE A 423 7.88 31.38 3.68
CA PHE A 423 8.60 32.49 3.06
C PHE A 423 7.64 33.22 2.12
N GLY A 424 7.02 34.30 2.56
CA GLY A 424 5.98 35.01 1.82
C GLY A 424 4.78 34.08 1.54
N ASP A 425 4.50 33.86 0.29
CA ASP A 425 3.42 32.98 -0.20
C ASP A 425 3.82 31.50 -0.31
N LYS A 426 5.08 31.16 -0.07
CA LYS A 426 5.62 29.80 -0.25
C LYS A 426 5.77 29.10 1.08
N VAL A 427 5.29 27.87 1.12
CA VAL A 427 5.44 26.96 2.26
C VAL A 427 6.38 25.83 1.87
N ILE A 428 7.55 25.78 2.50
CA ILE A 428 8.63 24.82 2.22
C ILE A 428 8.61 23.70 3.25
N VAL A 429 8.82 22.48 2.76
CA VAL A 429 8.98 21.29 3.60
C VAL A 429 10.20 20.48 3.13
N PRO A 430 11.03 19.94 4.05
CA PRO A 430 12.20 19.12 3.68
C PRO A 430 11.81 17.66 3.44
N SER A 431 10.88 17.44 2.52
CA SER A 431 10.26 16.15 2.22
C SER A 431 10.26 15.87 0.71
N PHE A 432 9.53 14.86 0.28
CA PHE A 432 9.25 14.45 -1.09
C PHE A 432 10.41 13.90 -1.89
N TYR A 433 11.64 14.36 -1.76
CA TYR A 433 12.81 13.82 -2.44
C TYR A 433 14.10 14.08 -1.67
N GLY A 434 15.13 13.33 -2.02
CA GLY A 434 16.49 13.54 -1.51
C GLY A 434 17.54 13.36 -2.60
N LYS A 435 18.78 13.68 -2.25
CA LYS A 435 19.98 13.35 -2.98
C LYS A 435 21.02 12.83 -2.00
N ASN A 436 21.94 12.01 -2.49
CA ASN A 436 23.02 11.47 -1.67
C ASN A 436 22.50 10.75 -0.41
N CYS A 437 21.39 10.01 -0.56
CA CYS A 437 20.79 9.28 0.53
C CYS A 437 21.74 8.21 1.07
N THR A 438 22.11 8.30 2.33
CA THR A 438 23.08 7.40 2.97
C THR A 438 22.66 7.02 4.37
N THR A 439 23.04 5.79 4.75
CA THR A 439 22.97 5.31 6.14
C THR A 439 24.37 5.18 6.71
N SER A 440 24.57 5.55 7.95
CA SER A 440 25.87 5.44 8.62
C SER A 440 25.71 5.27 10.13
N MET A 441 26.70 4.64 10.75
CA MET A 441 26.79 4.63 12.22
C MET A 441 27.47 5.92 12.68
N GLY A 442 26.81 6.62 13.58
CA GLY A 442 27.31 7.81 14.23
C GLY A 442 27.96 7.54 15.58
N MET A 443 28.23 8.61 16.32
CA MET A 443 28.76 8.50 17.70
C MET A 443 27.76 7.75 18.59
N ARG A 444 28.29 7.00 19.58
CA ARG A 444 27.52 6.20 20.54
C ARG A 444 26.64 5.12 19.88
N ASN A 445 27.01 4.65 18.70
CA ASN A 445 26.26 3.69 17.91
C ASN A 445 24.85 4.19 17.49
N ALA A 446 24.65 5.50 17.37
CA ALA A 446 23.46 6.05 16.74
C ALA A 446 23.45 5.69 15.25
N LEU A 447 22.35 5.18 14.77
CA LEU A 447 22.16 5.01 13.35
C LEU A 447 21.70 6.34 12.74
N ASN A 448 22.37 6.78 11.67
CA ASN A 448 22.01 7.99 10.95
C ASN A 448 21.52 7.66 9.55
N PHE A 449 20.44 8.31 9.15
CA PHE A 449 19.99 8.42 7.76
C PHE A 449 20.13 9.89 7.33
N LYS A 450 20.77 10.12 6.20
CA LYS A 450 21.08 11.46 5.70
C LYS A 450 20.67 11.60 4.25
N TYR A 451 20.21 12.79 3.90
CA TYR A 451 20.00 13.20 2.52
C TYR A 451 20.14 14.70 2.35
N ASP A 452 20.39 15.11 1.11
CA ASP A 452 20.52 16.51 0.70
C ASP A 452 19.31 16.88 -0.18
N GLN A 453 18.78 18.09 0.03
CA GLN A 453 17.89 18.76 -0.92
C GLN A 453 18.65 19.96 -1.48
N PRO A 454 19.23 19.85 -2.68
CA PRO A 454 20.01 20.94 -3.28
C PRO A 454 19.18 22.15 -3.66
N GLU A 455 17.87 21.99 -3.76
CA GLU A 455 16.87 23.03 -3.95
C GLU A 455 15.71 22.79 -2.99
N LEU A 456 15.16 23.88 -2.43
CA LEU A 456 14.01 23.78 -1.54
C LEU A 456 12.73 23.52 -2.34
N ILE A 457 11.84 22.76 -1.75
CA ILE A 457 10.59 22.35 -2.38
C ILE A 457 9.38 22.83 -1.55
N THR A 458 8.33 23.27 -2.22
CA THR A 458 7.08 23.65 -1.57
C THR A 458 6.27 22.41 -1.13
N LYS A 459 5.30 22.64 -0.28
CA LYS A 459 4.30 21.61 0.09
C LYS A 459 3.52 21.05 -1.13
N ASP A 460 3.48 21.79 -2.23
CA ASP A 460 2.81 21.42 -3.48
C ASP A 460 3.81 20.82 -4.50
N GLU A 461 5.01 20.39 -4.03
CA GLU A 461 6.10 19.78 -4.78
C GLU A 461 6.80 20.69 -5.81
N GLU A 462 6.58 21.96 -5.79
CA GLU A 462 7.27 22.87 -6.67
C GLU A 462 8.69 23.15 -6.16
N ILE A 463 9.68 22.98 -7.03
CA ILE A 463 11.06 23.39 -6.73
C ILE A 463 11.16 24.91 -6.78
N VAL A 464 11.61 25.49 -5.68
CA VAL A 464 11.88 26.93 -5.61
C VAL A 464 13.34 27.20 -6.00
N SER A 465 13.58 27.34 -7.29
CA SER A 465 14.91 27.59 -7.82
C SER A 465 15.52 28.86 -7.24
N GLY A 466 16.77 28.76 -6.80
CA GLY A 466 17.54 29.91 -6.29
C GLY A 466 17.23 30.32 -4.85
N LEU A 467 16.24 29.75 -4.18
CA LEU A 467 15.94 30.07 -2.79
C LEU A 467 17.02 29.52 -1.84
N GLY A 468 17.34 28.25 -1.95
CA GLY A 468 18.31 27.64 -1.04
C GLY A 468 18.35 26.12 -1.12
N SER A 469 18.94 25.50 -0.10
CA SER A 469 19.09 24.06 0.06
C SER A 469 18.86 23.64 1.51
N CYS A 470 18.61 22.34 1.71
CA CYS A 470 18.50 21.75 3.04
C CYS A 470 19.33 20.45 3.09
N LYS A 471 20.07 20.24 4.18
CA LYS A 471 20.64 18.95 4.55
C LYS A 471 19.86 18.38 5.71
N VAL A 472 19.46 17.14 5.61
CA VAL A 472 18.63 16.47 6.61
C VAL A 472 19.38 15.28 7.20
N VAL A 473 19.37 15.17 8.52
CA VAL A 473 19.95 14.05 9.27
C VAL A 473 18.94 13.53 10.26
N TRP A 474 18.56 12.28 10.10
CA TRP A 474 17.81 11.52 11.08
C TRP A 474 18.76 10.64 11.88
N SER A 475 18.60 10.62 13.19
CA SER A 475 19.43 9.81 14.11
C SER A 475 18.55 9.01 15.05
N PHE A 476 18.84 7.73 15.16
CA PHE A 476 18.09 6.76 15.96
C PHE A 476 19.03 6.14 17.00
N LEU A 477 18.73 6.32 18.26
CA LEU A 477 19.52 5.80 19.37
C LEU A 477 18.62 5.36 20.52
N LYS A 478 18.55 4.06 20.80
CA LYS A 478 17.85 3.49 21.98
C LYS A 478 16.47 4.13 22.23
N GLY A 479 15.62 4.14 21.24
CA GLY A 479 14.28 4.73 21.34
C GLY A 479 14.22 6.25 21.19
N LYS A 480 15.34 6.96 21.19
CA LYS A 480 15.39 8.39 20.91
C LYS A 480 15.52 8.61 19.41
N ILE A 481 14.65 9.45 18.88
CA ILE A 481 14.72 9.94 17.49
C ILE A 481 15.14 11.40 17.52
N SER A 482 16.11 11.74 16.71
CA SER A 482 16.51 13.12 16.50
C SER A 482 16.53 13.41 15.02
N CYS A 483 16.06 14.57 14.62
CA CYS A 483 16.19 15.05 13.26
C CYS A 483 16.80 16.45 13.24
N GLU A 484 17.68 16.66 12.30
CA GLU A 484 18.39 17.90 12.10
C GLU A 484 18.19 18.36 10.66
N PHE A 485 17.71 19.59 10.52
CA PHE A 485 17.49 20.25 9.24
C PHE A 485 18.41 21.47 9.16
N CYS A 486 19.40 21.40 8.23
CA CYS A 486 20.35 22.48 7.99
C CYS A 486 19.99 23.23 6.71
N PHE A 487 19.42 24.41 6.86
CA PHE A 487 19.01 25.27 5.76
C PHE A 487 20.13 26.25 5.40
N SER A 488 20.33 26.45 4.11
CA SER A 488 21.20 27.48 3.54
C SER A 488 20.45 28.21 2.45
N VAL A 489 20.37 29.53 2.53
CA VAL A 489 19.72 30.37 1.50
C VAL A 489 20.75 30.95 0.56
N LYS A 490 20.38 31.11 -0.72
CA LYS A 490 21.25 31.69 -1.76
C LYS A 490 21.14 33.20 -1.89
N GLN A 491 20.03 33.75 -1.38
CA GLN A 491 19.78 35.19 -1.30
C GLN A 491 19.17 35.52 0.06
N GLN A 492 19.20 36.80 0.44
CA GLN A 492 18.54 37.25 1.68
C GLN A 492 17.03 37.07 1.54
N VAL A 493 16.43 36.33 2.48
CA VAL A 493 14.99 36.08 2.53
C VAL A 493 14.50 36.22 3.97
N THR A 494 13.22 36.47 4.13
CA THR A 494 12.58 36.49 5.44
C THR A 494 11.79 35.21 5.61
N LEU A 495 12.12 34.43 6.65
CA LEU A 495 11.30 33.35 7.16
C LEU A 495 10.22 33.98 8.06
N ASP A 496 8.98 33.95 7.62
CA ASP A 496 7.87 34.61 8.31
C ASP A 496 7.33 33.71 9.45
N LYS A 497 7.27 32.42 9.20
CA LYS A 497 6.69 31.46 10.13
C LYS A 497 7.42 30.13 10.05
N MET A 498 7.53 29.46 11.19
CA MET A 498 7.96 28.08 11.30
C MET A 498 6.92 27.29 12.10
N ARG A 499 6.52 26.13 11.59
CA ARG A 499 5.61 25.23 12.29
C ARG A 499 6.18 23.82 12.30
N TYR A 500 5.96 23.12 13.38
CA TYR A 500 6.27 21.69 13.52
C TYR A 500 5.08 21.01 14.19
N VAL A 501 4.68 19.86 13.66
CA VAL A 501 3.51 19.13 14.14
C VAL A 501 3.90 17.69 14.47
N LEU A 502 3.41 17.21 15.59
CA LEU A 502 3.49 15.82 16.00
C LEU A 502 2.07 15.31 16.24
N GLY A 503 1.61 14.41 15.38
CA GLY A 503 0.32 13.75 15.53
C GLY A 503 0.50 12.37 16.16
N ILE A 504 -0.22 12.10 17.24
CA ILE A 504 -0.11 10.85 18.00
C ILE A 504 -1.43 10.09 17.86
N ALA A 505 -1.36 8.95 17.16
CA ALA A 505 -2.50 8.08 16.92
C ALA A 505 -2.74 7.05 18.04
N SER A 506 -1.71 6.72 18.82
CA SER A 506 -1.83 5.76 19.91
C SER A 506 -2.47 6.37 21.17
N PRO A 507 -3.56 5.79 21.71
CA PRO A 507 -4.16 6.26 22.95
C PRO A 507 -3.31 5.96 24.19
N HIS A 508 -2.41 4.98 24.10
CA HIS A 508 -1.61 4.47 25.22
C HIS A 508 -0.18 5.04 25.26
N SER A 509 0.20 5.80 24.25
CA SER A 509 1.57 6.28 24.12
C SER A 509 1.72 7.70 24.68
N ARG A 510 2.49 7.83 25.73
CA ARG A 510 2.96 9.13 26.21
C ARG A 510 4.33 9.41 25.59
N TYR A 511 4.44 10.48 24.84
CA TYR A 511 5.69 10.88 24.21
C TYR A 511 6.20 12.17 24.86
N ARG A 512 7.47 12.18 25.22
CA ARG A 512 8.16 13.41 25.60
C ARG A 512 8.84 13.98 24.37
N VAL A 513 8.41 15.15 23.96
CA VAL A 513 9.10 15.90 22.92
C VAL A 513 10.02 16.91 23.57
N ALA A 514 11.31 16.64 23.50
CA ALA A 514 12.32 17.63 23.85
C ALA A 514 12.72 18.35 22.55
N THR A 515 12.34 19.59 22.42
CA THR A 515 12.73 20.42 21.28
C THR A 515 13.91 21.30 21.66
N SER A 516 15.02 21.09 20.99
CA SER A 516 16.12 22.07 21.01
C SER A 516 16.22 22.71 19.63
N PHE A 517 16.08 24.02 19.58
CA PHE A 517 16.27 24.76 18.36
C PHE A 517 17.59 25.52 18.45
N THR A 518 18.50 25.26 17.52
CA THR A 518 19.72 26.03 17.39
C THR A 518 19.73 26.70 16.03
N LEU A 519 19.51 27.99 15.99
CA LEU A 519 19.79 28.79 14.81
C LEU A 519 21.23 29.29 14.92
N GLY A 520 22.11 28.83 14.01
CA GLY A 520 23.50 29.25 13.98
C GLY A 520 23.72 30.33 12.93
N GLU A 521 24.37 31.41 13.29
CA GLU A 521 24.86 32.42 12.38
C GLU A 521 26.40 32.42 12.47
N GLY A 522 27.08 32.08 11.36
CA GLY A 522 28.51 32.33 11.18
C GLY A 522 29.44 31.96 12.34
N GLY A 523 29.22 30.81 13.00
CA GLY A 523 29.97 30.38 14.17
C GLY A 523 29.41 30.86 15.51
N HIS A 524 28.45 31.74 15.51
CA HIS A 524 27.65 32.10 16.68
C HIS A 524 26.35 31.29 16.70
N ARG A 525 26.16 30.53 17.76
CA ARG A 525 24.89 29.85 18.04
C ARG A 525 23.93 30.83 18.66
N THR A 526 22.91 31.25 17.90
CA THR A 526 21.74 31.85 18.54
C THR A 526 20.86 30.69 18.94
N GLU A 527 20.84 30.34 20.21
CA GLU A 527 19.84 29.41 20.73
C GLU A 527 18.49 30.10 20.60
N VAL A 528 17.66 29.57 19.71
CA VAL A 528 16.23 29.85 19.74
C VAL A 528 15.70 29.00 20.89
N THR A 529 15.39 29.66 21.98
CA THR A 529 14.94 28.96 23.19
C THR A 529 13.52 28.44 23.00
N LYS A 530 13.12 27.50 23.84
CA LYS A 530 11.74 27.00 23.89
C LYS A 530 10.72 28.14 23.99
N ASP A 531 11.10 29.27 24.57
CA ASP A 531 10.28 30.45 24.76
C ASP A 531 9.99 31.24 23.46
N ASP A 532 10.75 30.98 22.39
CA ASP A 532 10.50 31.57 21.06
C ASP A 532 9.39 30.84 20.30
N PHE A 533 8.95 29.67 20.76
CA PHE A 533 7.89 28.89 20.17
C PHE A 533 6.66 28.84 21.07
N GLN A 534 5.51 29.06 20.47
CA GLN A 534 4.24 28.74 21.09
C GLN A 534 4.01 27.23 20.95
N ALA A 535 3.93 26.53 22.08
CA ALA A 535 3.61 25.11 22.12
C ALA A 535 2.12 24.95 22.44
N GLU A 536 1.40 24.30 21.57
CA GLU A 536 0.02 23.91 21.78
C GLU A 536 -0.04 22.38 21.86
N TRP A 537 -0.66 21.89 22.92
CA TRP A 537 -1.03 20.48 23.07
C TRP A 537 -2.54 20.37 23.03
N LYS A 538 -3.05 19.65 22.06
CA LYS A 538 -4.47 19.42 21.90
C LYS A 538 -4.77 17.94 22.04
N GLU A 539 -5.59 17.61 23.02
CA GLU A 539 -6.25 16.31 23.09
C GLU A 539 -7.43 16.36 22.12
N LEU A 540 -7.49 15.38 21.24
CA LEU A 540 -8.57 15.23 20.27
C LEU A 540 -9.64 14.34 20.89
N ASP A 541 -10.88 14.80 20.85
CA ASP A 541 -11.99 14.01 21.38
C ASP A 541 -12.24 12.79 20.47
N VAL A 542 -11.77 11.63 20.93
CA VAL A 542 -11.93 10.35 20.23
C VAL A 542 -13.39 9.92 20.17
N VAL A 543 -14.22 10.37 21.14
CA VAL A 543 -15.62 10.00 21.23
C VAL A 543 -16.44 10.61 20.09
N THR A 544 -16.07 11.80 19.64
CA THR A 544 -16.78 12.48 18.53
C THR A 544 -16.43 11.89 17.17
N LYS A 545 -15.37 11.07 17.09
CA LYS A 545 -14.90 10.46 15.82
C LYS A 545 -14.82 11.48 14.68
N ASP A 546 -14.27 12.66 14.95
CA ASP A 546 -14.14 13.71 13.95
C ASP A 546 -13.32 13.17 12.77
N PRO A 547 -13.92 12.94 11.59
CA PRO A 547 -13.26 12.35 10.45
C PRO A 547 -12.03 13.17 9.98
N LYS A 548 -11.97 14.43 10.40
CA LYS A 548 -10.85 15.33 10.15
C LYS A 548 -9.52 14.82 10.73
N TYR A 549 -9.56 14.02 11.81
CA TYR A 549 -8.36 13.50 12.47
C TYR A 549 -8.18 12.00 12.30
N ARG A 550 -8.88 11.41 11.35
CA ARG A 550 -8.75 10.01 11.02
C ARG A 550 -7.44 9.73 10.28
N THR A 551 -6.75 8.68 10.69
CA THR A 551 -5.54 8.17 10.03
C THR A 551 -5.82 6.81 9.39
N TYR A 552 -4.87 6.25 8.63
CA TYR A 552 -4.99 4.90 8.08
C TYR A 552 -5.00 3.77 9.14
N TYR A 553 -4.63 4.08 10.38
CA TYR A 553 -4.48 3.10 11.46
C TYR A 553 -5.33 3.45 12.70
N GLY A 554 -6.39 4.19 12.52
CA GLY A 554 -7.28 4.65 13.57
C GLY A 554 -7.29 6.16 13.71
N ASN A 555 -7.97 6.65 14.75
CA ASN A 555 -8.07 8.08 15.00
C ASN A 555 -6.81 8.62 15.67
N MET A 556 -6.46 9.85 15.33
CA MET A 556 -5.44 10.59 16.06
C MET A 556 -5.99 11.02 17.42
N HIS A 557 -5.24 10.75 18.48
CA HIS A 557 -5.64 11.07 19.86
C HIS A 557 -5.08 12.39 20.36
N TYR A 558 -3.88 12.74 19.93
CA TYR A 558 -3.20 13.96 20.36
C TYR A 558 -2.53 14.67 19.21
N LEU A 559 -2.54 16.00 19.28
CA LEU A 559 -1.82 16.86 18.35
C LEU A 559 -0.95 17.84 19.14
N GLN A 560 0.34 17.79 18.92
CA GLN A 560 1.26 18.79 19.44
C GLN A 560 1.75 19.68 18.31
N THR A 561 1.57 20.98 18.45
CA THR A 561 2.06 21.98 17.50
C THR A 561 3.07 22.87 18.19
N LEU A 562 4.20 23.07 17.53
CA LEU A 562 5.20 24.08 17.88
C LEU A 562 5.22 25.12 16.76
N GLN A 563 4.95 26.36 17.08
CA GLN A 563 4.86 27.43 16.10
C GLN A 563 5.68 28.64 16.54
N ARG A 564 6.37 29.21 15.58
CA ARG A 564 7.07 30.48 15.73
C ARG A 564 6.61 31.42 14.63
N ASP A 565 6.00 32.55 15.01
CA ASP A 565 5.46 33.58 14.11
C ASP A 565 6.34 34.82 14.04
N ARG A 566 7.53 34.82 14.68
CA ARG A 566 8.46 35.95 14.60
C ARG A 566 9.28 35.85 13.32
N PRO A 567 9.28 36.88 12.47
CA PRO A 567 10.10 36.91 11.28
C PRO A 567 11.59 36.74 11.59
N LEU A 568 12.29 35.96 10.73
CA LEU A 568 13.74 35.79 10.80
C LEU A 568 14.35 36.12 9.44
N VAL A 569 15.25 37.10 9.40
CA VAL A 569 16.00 37.41 8.19
C VAL A 569 17.12 36.38 8.03
N MET A 570 16.99 35.55 7.02
CA MET A 570 18.02 34.58 6.64
C MET A 570 18.93 35.18 5.59
N ARG A 571 20.26 35.03 5.78
CA ARG A 571 21.28 35.65 4.93
C ARG A 571 22.10 34.58 4.18
N PRO A 572 22.53 34.88 2.94
CA PRO A 572 23.44 33.99 2.21
C PRO A 572 24.73 33.72 2.99
N GLY A 573 25.27 32.50 2.83
CA GLY A 573 26.50 32.10 3.51
C GLY A 573 26.33 31.67 4.96
N THR A 574 25.11 31.77 5.50
CA THR A 574 24.77 31.35 6.86
C THR A 574 24.00 30.03 6.82
N GLN A 575 24.32 29.12 7.73
CA GLN A 575 23.56 27.89 7.92
C GLN A 575 22.63 28.04 9.12
N TYR A 576 21.36 27.72 8.90
CA TYR A 576 20.32 27.73 9.93
C TYR A 576 19.96 26.30 10.28
N ARG A 577 20.33 25.88 11.48
CA ARG A 577 20.14 24.52 11.95
C ARG A 577 18.92 24.46 12.85
N LEU A 578 17.97 23.60 12.49
CA LEU A 578 16.85 23.21 13.31
C LEU A 578 17.05 21.75 13.76
N ALA A 579 17.17 21.54 15.06
CA ALA A 579 17.32 20.22 15.63
C ALA A 579 16.11 19.90 16.51
N LEU A 580 15.51 18.76 16.28
CA LEU A 580 14.36 18.23 17.01
C LEU A 580 14.71 16.87 17.57
N SER A 581 14.30 16.59 18.80
CA SER A 581 14.41 15.24 19.35
C SER A 581 13.16 14.86 20.11
N PHE A 582 12.77 13.62 20.01
CA PHE A 582 11.66 13.07 20.74
C PHE A 582 12.05 11.68 21.26
N GLU A 583 11.65 11.44 22.49
CA GLU A 583 11.80 10.17 23.17
C GLU A 583 10.40 9.61 23.35
N PRO A 584 10.09 8.50 22.68
CA PRO A 584 8.87 7.78 22.98
C PRO A 584 9.03 7.19 24.37
N ASP A 585 8.20 7.63 25.30
CA ASP A 585 8.03 6.95 26.57
C ASP A 585 7.00 5.85 26.36
N ILE A 586 7.46 4.73 25.81
CA ILE A 586 6.60 3.56 25.61
C ILE A 586 6.53 2.84 26.95
N THR A 587 5.87 3.42 27.91
CA THR A 587 5.32 2.66 29.00
C THR A 587 4.03 2.03 28.47
N PHE A 588 4.12 0.82 27.96
CA PHE A 588 2.94 -0.03 27.87
C PHE A 588 2.39 -0.11 29.28
N ALA A 589 1.21 0.44 29.51
CA ALA A 589 0.50 0.13 30.72
C ALA A 589 0.17 -1.37 30.63
N ASP A 590 0.84 -2.17 31.42
CA ASP A 590 0.39 -3.52 31.74
C ASP A 590 -0.97 -3.36 32.44
N GLU A 591 -2.06 -3.50 31.68
CA GLU A 591 -3.40 -3.81 32.17
C GLU A 591 -4.02 -4.94 31.33
#